data_f1832e6888a035a3196f0ad1bc42a274
#
_entry.id   f1832e6888a035a3196f0ad1bc42a274
#
_cell.length_a   1.000
_cell.length_b   1.000
_cell.length_c   1.000
_cell.angle_alpha   90.00
_cell.angle_beta   90.00
_cell.angle_gamma   90.00
#
_symmetry.space_group_name_H-M   'P 1'
#
loop_
_entity.id
_entity.type
_entity.pdbx_description
1 polymer ?
#
loop_
_entity_poly.entity_id
_entity_poly.type
_entity_poly.pdbx_seq_one_letter_code
_entity_poly.pdbx_strand_id
1 'polypeptide(L)'
;MLLIRILIFSVLFHSALDFIPKDRSIFICPVKIPQLLSANFGELRIDHFHSGLDIKTQGVTGKEVVASADGYIYRISVSPVGFGNAIYIRHPSGYSTVYGHLDKFMPEIEHWVKTQQYDKKSFQITLYPSKEQFPVRQGEVIAYSGNSGGSAGPHLHFEIRKSDDEKPVNPLLFEFGMVDNIKPFIEKLAIYPINKNSLINNQNSVRMINVSGGHGVYSISGEHEISVSGLTGFGIKAYDMLNNSPNKCAVYSIELSVDSIPIFKYVMDGFFFDESRYVNSHIDYATYMKDNIYIERAFVLPGDKLSVYKNVINRGLFNFNDNKSHQAKIIVSDANNNVSVLSFQIKAVSDKPHSVSGVIDKNINIMPYGRSNKFTADNISINIPAGALYDTLCFTYKKEPGTNQMFSDLYYVHNKFTPVHKAYALSIKPTNIPAGKESKMLIVQLDDDLKKRPMNSVWSEGYLTADVLSFGRFYVGIDTVAPYISGNGLVTGAILNGQKEISIKVTDDLSGIKSYVPSIDGNWALFEYDQKNDMLIYKFDETRIKKGTKHNLSLKVTDNKDNVSTYNCNFTW
;
A
#
# COMPACT_ATOMS: atom_id res chain seq x y z
N MET A 1 17.58 -55.22 -39.45
CA MET A 1 18.28 -53.96 -39.09
C MET A 1 17.29 -52.84 -39.15
N LEU A 2 16.70 -52.54 -38.01
CA LEU A 2 15.63 -51.49 -37.85
C LEU A 2 16.26 -50.28 -37.15
N LEU A 3 16.46 -49.18 -37.88
CA LEU A 3 16.98 -47.94 -37.32
C LEU A 3 15.84 -47.19 -36.59
N ILE A 4 15.91 -47.16 -35.28
CA ILE A 4 15.05 -46.30 -34.45
C ILE A 4 15.66 -44.89 -34.48
N ARG A 5 15.01 -43.96 -35.17
CA ARG A 5 15.29 -42.53 -35.08
C ARG A 5 14.72 -41.98 -33.78
N ILE A 6 15.59 -41.66 -32.82
CA ILE A 6 15.21 -40.89 -31.61
C ILE A 6 15.03 -39.44 -32.06
N LEU A 7 13.76 -38.96 -32.08
CA LEU A 7 13.44 -37.56 -32.24
C LEU A 7 13.67 -36.88 -30.87
N ILE A 8 14.77 -36.16 -30.76
CA ILE A 8 14.97 -35.25 -29.61
C ILE A 8 14.07 -34.04 -29.84
N PHE A 9 12.92 -33.98 -29.13
CA PHE A 9 12.12 -32.78 -29.00
C PHE A 9 12.89 -31.83 -28.07
N SER A 10 13.62 -30.87 -28.63
CA SER A 10 14.07 -29.69 -27.87
C SER A 10 12.85 -28.84 -27.59
N VAL A 11 12.29 -28.99 -26.38
CA VAL A 11 11.31 -28.03 -25.84
C VAL A 11 12.08 -26.75 -25.61
N LEU A 12 11.99 -25.83 -26.56
CA LEU A 12 12.36 -24.42 -26.34
C LEU A 12 11.43 -23.86 -25.29
N PHE A 13 11.86 -23.88 -24.02
CA PHE A 13 11.27 -23.07 -22.98
C PHE A 13 11.45 -21.61 -23.41
N HIS A 14 10.38 -20.99 -23.92
CA HIS A 14 10.28 -19.55 -23.92
C HIS A 14 10.15 -19.14 -22.46
N SER A 15 11.28 -18.91 -21.80
CA SER A 15 11.29 -18.13 -20.56
C SER A 15 10.66 -16.79 -20.91
N ALA A 16 9.55 -16.42 -20.26
CA ALA A 16 9.11 -15.04 -20.27
C ALA A 16 10.31 -14.21 -19.82
N LEU A 17 10.91 -13.47 -20.75
CA LEU A 17 12.07 -12.64 -20.47
C LEU A 17 11.64 -11.64 -19.40
N ASP A 18 12.40 -11.56 -18.31
CA ASP A 18 12.29 -10.53 -17.32
C ASP A 18 12.42 -9.17 -18.05
N PHE A 19 11.68 -8.15 -17.59
CA PHE A 19 11.78 -6.83 -18.20
C PHE A 19 13.19 -6.28 -18.01
N ILE A 20 13.90 -6.05 -19.11
CA ILE A 20 15.20 -5.36 -19.12
C ILE A 20 15.03 -4.13 -19.99
N PRO A 21 15.27 -2.90 -19.46
CA PRO A 21 15.25 -1.70 -20.27
C PRO A 21 16.23 -1.81 -21.45
N LYS A 22 15.80 -1.35 -22.62
CA LYS A 22 16.62 -1.38 -23.84
C LYS A 22 17.88 -0.52 -23.73
N ASP A 23 17.76 0.60 -23.03
CA ASP A 23 18.87 1.47 -22.64
C ASP A 23 18.74 1.75 -21.14
N ARG A 24 19.73 1.36 -20.37
CA ARG A 24 19.75 1.51 -18.90
C ARG A 24 20.31 2.85 -18.46
N SER A 25 21.01 3.56 -19.32
CA SER A 25 21.72 4.83 -19.01
C SER A 25 20.91 6.09 -19.27
N ILE A 26 19.62 5.96 -19.62
CA ILE A 26 18.74 7.09 -19.99
C ILE A 26 18.60 8.11 -18.86
N PHE A 27 18.57 7.64 -17.62
CA PHE A 27 18.25 8.46 -16.46
C PHE A 27 19.47 8.72 -15.58
N ILE A 28 19.56 9.94 -15.05
CA ILE A 28 20.45 10.26 -13.93
C ILE A 28 19.68 10.24 -12.61
N CYS A 29 20.39 10.10 -11.49
CA CYS A 29 19.79 10.21 -10.18
C CYS A 29 19.13 11.59 -9.99
N PRO A 30 17.89 11.65 -9.47
CA PRO A 30 17.15 12.90 -9.32
C PRO A 30 17.67 13.82 -8.21
N VAL A 31 18.65 13.38 -7.41
CA VAL A 31 19.30 14.20 -6.37
C VAL A 31 20.83 14.09 -6.46
N LYS A 32 21.53 15.21 -6.23
CA LYS A 32 22.99 15.30 -6.31
C LYS A 32 23.66 15.07 -4.94
N ILE A 33 23.22 14.05 -4.20
CA ILE A 33 23.75 13.67 -2.89
C ILE A 33 24.00 12.15 -2.87
N PRO A 34 24.71 11.59 -1.87
CA PRO A 34 24.89 10.14 -1.76
C PRO A 34 23.55 9.40 -1.81
N GLN A 35 23.45 8.42 -2.70
CA GLN A 35 22.21 7.73 -3.03
C GLN A 35 21.97 6.60 -2.03
N LEU A 36 21.32 6.91 -0.93
CA LEU A 36 20.90 5.95 0.09
C LEU A 36 19.38 5.81 0.06
N LEU A 37 18.90 4.58 -0.03
CA LEU A 37 17.47 4.30 -0.02
C LEU A 37 16.97 4.09 1.41
N SER A 38 15.74 4.54 1.67
CA SER A 38 14.94 4.13 2.82
C SER A 38 13.96 3.01 2.46
N ALA A 39 13.54 2.93 1.19
CA ALA A 39 12.71 1.88 0.62
C ALA A 39 12.98 1.74 -0.88
N ASN A 40 12.81 0.53 -1.42
CA ASN A 40 12.97 0.25 -2.84
C ASN A 40 11.63 -0.08 -3.51
N PHE A 41 11.67 -0.33 -4.84
CA PHE A 41 10.53 -0.75 -5.63
C PHE A 41 10.07 -2.15 -5.22
N GLY A 42 8.75 -2.35 -5.11
CA GLY A 42 8.15 -3.63 -4.72
C GLY A 42 8.14 -3.88 -3.21
N GLU A 43 8.60 -2.95 -2.37
CA GLU A 43 8.51 -3.10 -0.92
C GLU A 43 7.07 -3.37 -0.49
N LEU A 44 6.91 -4.39 0.34
CA LEU A 44 5.61 -4.84 0.83
C LEU A 44 5.02 -3.84 1.81
N ARG A 45 3.88 -3.27 1.48
CA ARG A 45 3.10 -2.40 2.36
C ARG A 45 1.69 -2.96 2.52
N ILE A 46 0.95 -2.51 3.53
CA ILE A 46 -0.46 -2.89 3.64
C ILE A 46 -1.19 -2.38 2.38
N ASP A 47 -1.90 -3.31 1.71
CA ASP A 47 -2.77 -3.03 0.57
C ASP A 47 -2.09 -2.59 -0.73
N HIS A 48 -0.75 -2.43 -0.77
CA HIS A 48 -0.04 -2.06 -1.99
C HIS A 48 1.45 -2.40 -1.97
N PHE A 49 2.05 -2.51 -3.15
CA PHE A 49 3.50 -2.50 -3.33
C PHE A 49 3.99 -1.07 -3.46
N HIS A 50 5.18 -0.80 -2.97
CA HIS A 50 5.85 0.49 -3.19
C HIS A 50 6.23 0.65 -4.67
N SER A 51 5.79 1.75 -5.28
CA SER A 51 5.88 1.98 -6.74
C SER A 51 7.15 2.70 -7.21
N GLY A 52 8.09 2.96 -6.31
CA GLY A 52 9.28 3.74 -6.63
C GLY A 52 10.47 3.47 -5.72
N LEU A 53 11.36 4.44 -5.63
CA LEU A 53 12.47 4.50 -4.68
C LEU A 53 12.23 5.65 -3.72
N ASP A 54 12.41 5.41 -2.42
CA ASP A 54 12.45 6.46 -1.41
C ASP A 54 13.92 6.81 -1.13
N ILE A 55 14.38 7.91 -1.74
CA ILE A 55 15.77 8.35 -1.66
C ILE A 55 15.94 9.28 -0.46
N LYS A 56 16.81 8.91 0.48
CA LYS A 56 17.11 9.70 1.68
C LYS A 56 17.69 11.06 1.34
N THR A 57 17.19 12.11 1.97
CA THR A 57 17.65 13.50 1.81
C THR A 57 18.43 13.98 3.03
N GLN A 58 19.19 13.07 3.67
CA GLN A 58 20.00 13.35 4.87
C GLN A 58 19.17 13.81 6.08
N GLY A 59 17.88 13.41 6.17
CA GLY A 59 16.98 13.78 7.26
C GLY A 59 16.46 15.22 7.20
N VAL A 60 16.68 15.94 6.09
CA VAL A 60 16.26 17.35 5.93
C VAL A 60 15.47 17.55 4.63
N THR A 61 14.66 18.59 4.61
CA THR A 61 13.99 19.11 3.40
C THR A 61 14.91 20.09 2.63
N GLY A 62 14.52 20.48 1.43
CA GLY A 62 15.18 21.56 0.67
C GLY A 62 16.38 21.13 -0.17
N LYS A 63 16.64 19.81 -0.36
CA LYS A 63 17.65 19.35 -1.31
C LYS A 63 17.14 19.56 -2.75
N GLU A 64 18.01 20.00 -3.65
CA GLU A 64 17.70 20.16 -5.06
C GLU A 64 17.25 18.83 -5.67
N VAL A 65 16.11 18.85 -6.35
CA VAL A 65 15.58 17.76 -7.16
C VAL A 65 15.71 18.14 -8.61
N VAL A 66 16.33 17.28 -9.40
CA VAL A 66 16.63 17.53 -10.82
C VAL A 66 15.83 16.60 -11.72
N ALA A 67 15.54 17.06 -12.94
CA ALA A 67 14.95 16.21 -13.98
C ALA A 67 15.92 15.07 -14.33
N SER A 68 15.48 13.82 -14.25
CA SER A 68 16.32 12.65 -14.50
C SER A 68 16.67 12.44 -15.97
N ALA A 69 15.91 13.03 -16.89
CA ALA A 69 16.16 13.04 -18.34
C ALA A 69 15.50 14.26 -18.99
N ASP A 70 15.87 14.57 -20.24
CA ASP A 70 15.19 15.58 -21.05
C ASP A 70 13.69 15.25 -21.21
N GLY A 71 12.84 16.27 -21.18
CA GLY A 71 11.40 16.07 -21.34
C GLY A 71 10.57 17.31 -21.09
N TYR A 72 9.36 17.13 -20.63
CA TYR A 72 8.46 18.23 -20.22
C TYR A 72 7.55 17.80 -19.08
N ILE A 73 7.24 18.74 -18.21
CA ILE A 73 6.28 18.51 -17.12
C ILE A 73 4.88 18.42 -17.74
N TYR A 74 4.22 17.25 -17.59
CA TYR A 74 2.86 17.04 -18.13
C TYR A 74 1.79 17.01 -17.06
N ARG A 75 2.19 16.83 -15.77
CA ARG A 75 1.27 16.85 -14.64
C ARG A 75 1.97 17.38 -13.39
N ILE A 76 1.25 18.21 -12.62
CA ILE A 76 1.64 18.68 -11.30
C ILE A 76 0.49 18.38 -10.35
N SER A 77 0.77 17.83 -9.18
CA SER A 77 -0.22 17.53 -8.16
C SER A 77 0.17 18.15 -6.82
N VAL A 78 -0.79 18.75 -6.15
CA VAL A 78 -0.70 19.20 -4.75
C VAL A 78 -1.81 18.52 -3.98
N SER A 79 -1.47 17.76 -2.94
CA SER A 79 -2.43 16.98 -2.16
C SER A 79 -2.01 16.89 -0.69
N PRO A 80 -2.96 16.88 0.27
CA PRO A 80 -2.65 16.62 1.67
C PRO A 80 -2.26 15.17 1.96
N VAL A 81 -2.46 14.26 0.98
CA VAL A 81 -2.23 12.81 1.10
C VAL A 81 -1.42 12.27 -0.08
N GLY A 82 -1.07 10.99 -0.03
CA GLY A 82 -0.33 10.30 -1.10
C GLY A 82 1.01 10.97 -1.36
N PHE A 83 1.33 11.27 -2.62
CA PHE A 83 2.59 11.89 -3.01
C PHE A 83 2.77 13.36 -2.57
N GLY A 84 1.76 13.98 -1.97
CA GLY A 84 1.85 15.38 -1.57
C GLY A 84 2.00 16.32 -2.76
N ASN A 85 3.04 17.16 -2.73
CA ASN A 85 3.47 17.95 -3.87
C ASN A 85 4.27 17.04 -4.80
N ALA A 86 3.84 16.90 -6.05
CA ALA A 86 4.47 16.01 -7.01
C ALA A 86 4.54 16.61 -8.42
N ILE A 87 5.66 16.33 -9.10
CA ILE A 87 5.89 16.64 -10.52
C ILE A 87 5.97 15.32 -11.30
N TYR A 88 5.40 15.34 -12.51
CA TYR A 88 5.45 14.24 -13.47
C TYR A 88 6.04 14.75 -14.78
N ILE A 89 7.11 14.10 -15.24
CA ILE A 89 7.81 14.48 -16.47
C ILE A 89 7.65 13.36 -17.49
N ARG A 90 7.30 13.72 -18.72
CA ARG A 90 7.27 12.80 -19.87
C ARG A 90 8.53 12.96 -20.69
N HIS A 91 9.17 11.84 -21.03
CA HIS A 91 10.44 11.79 -21.75
C HIS A 91 10.28 11.23 -23.18
N PRO A 92 11.14 11.64 -24.12
CA PRO A 92 11.13 11.09 -25.49
C PRO A 92 11.40 9.58 -25.55
N SER A 93 12.00 9.02 -24.51
CA SER A 93 12.32 7.58 -24.40
C SER A 93 11.12 6.65 -24.25
N GLY A 94 9.89 7.19 -24.13
CA GLY A 94 8.67 6.41 -23.87
C GLY A 94 8.45 6.11 -22.38
N TYR A 95 9.23 6.72 -21.50
CA TYR A 95 9.03 6.66 -20.05
C TYR A 95 8.57 8.02 -19.52
N SER A 96 8.00 7.98 -18.30
CA SER A 96 7.71 9.15 -17.48
C SER A 96 8.36 8.99 -16.12
N THR A 97 8.76 10.09 -15.48
CA THR A 97 9.28 10.08 -14.10
C THR A 97 8.36 10.85 -13.18
N VAL A 98 8.27 10.40 -11.92
CA VAL A 98 7.48 11.02 -10.87
C VAL A 98 8.39 11.40 -9.70
N TYR A 99 8.21 12.61 -9.19
CA TYR A 99 8.94 13.17 -8.06
C TYR A 99 7.93 13.56 -6.99
N GLY A 100 7.88 12.84 -5.89
CA GLY A 100 6.90 13.01 -4.82
C GLY A 100 7.48 13.57 -3.53
N HIS A 101 6.59 13.94 -2.62
CA HIS A 101 6.86 14.50 -1.29
C HIS A 101 7.67 15.80 -1.30
N LEU A 102 7.56 16.58 -2.39
CA LEU A 102 8.30 17.82 -2.58
C LEU A 102 7.90 18.88 -1.53
N ASP A 103 8.86 19.72 -1.14
CA ASP A 103 8.64 20.88 -0.27
C ASP A 103 8.06 22.04 -1.07
N LYS A 104 8.71 22.38 -2.18
CA LYS A 104 8.31 23.44 -3.11
C LYS A 104 8.81 23.16 -4.50
N PHE A 105 8.16 23.76 -5.47
CA PHE A 105 8.58 23.74 -6.87
C PHE A 105 9.59 24.86 -7.17
N MET A 106 10.21 24.85 -8.36
CA MET A 106 10.96 26.00 -8.84
C MET A 106 10.05 27.24 -8.95
N PRO A 107 10.57 28.47 -8.80
CA PRO A 107 9.76 29.68 -8.65
C PRO A 107 8.71 29.90 -9.74
N GLU A 108 9.02 29.61 -11.00
CA GLU A 108 8.08 29.75 -12.12
C GLU A 108 6.90 28.77 -11.99
N ILE A 109 7.18 27.50 -11.69
CA ILE A 109 6.17 26.44 -11.48
C ILE A 109 5.33 26.77 -10.24
N GLU A 110 6.00 27.16 -9.13
CA GLU A 110 5.35 27.52 -7.86
C GLU A 110 4.35 28.67 -8.06
N HIS A 111 4.77 29.72 -8.78
CA HIS A 111 3.91 30.86 -9.08
C HIS A 111 2.66 30.46 -9.89
N TRP A 112 2.85 29.62 -10.91
CA TRP A 112 1.75 29.15 -11.72
C TRP A 112 0.79 28.27 -10.92
N VAL A 113 1.29 27.31 -10.14
CA VAL A 113 0.48 26.43 -9.26
C VAL A 113 -0.34 27.28 -8.28
N LYS A 114 0.32 28.23 -7.60
CA LYS A 114 -0.33 29.12 -6.62
C LYS A 114 -1.43 29.97 -7.28
N THR A 115 -1.21 30.49 -8.48
CA THR A 115 -2.24 31.22 -9.25
C THR A 115 -3.46 30.33 -9.48
N GLN A 116 -3.26 29.09 -9.94
CA GLN A 116 -4.35 28.14 -10.17
C GLN A 116 -5.08 27.74 -8.88
N GLN A 117 -4.36 27.65 -7.73
CA GLN A 117 -4.99 27.40 -6.42
C GLN A 117 -5.90 28.56 -5.99
N TYR A 118 -5.47 29.81 -6.19
CA TYR A 118 -6.30 30.99 -5.89
C TYR A 118 -7.51 31.10 -6.83
N ASP A 119 -7.34 30.85 -8.12
CA ASP A 119 -8.44 30.87 -9.11
C ASP A 119 -9.51 29.83 -8.78
N LYS A 120 -9.09 28.62 -8.37
CA LYS A 120 -9.99 27.53 -7.98
C LYS A 120 -10.40 27.55 -6.50
N LYS A 121 -9.84 28.45 -5.70
CA LYS A 121 -10.04 28.52 -4.24
C LYS A 121 -9.88 27.15 -3.57
N SER A 122 -8.79 26.45 -3.89
CA SER A 122 -8.50 25.10 -3.40
C SER A 122 -7.01 24.93 -3.16
N PHE A 123 -6.63 24.35 -2.01
CA PHE A 123 -5.27 23.89 -1.78
C PHE A 123 -4.96 22.67 -2.66
N GLN A 124 -5.82 21.66 -2.60
CA GLN A 124 -5.64 20.45 -3.39
C GLN A 124 -5.96 20.72 -4.86
N ILE A 125 -4.99 20.39 -5.74
CA ILE A 125 -5.12 20.65 -7.16
C ILE A 125 -4.31 19.65 -7.98
N THR A 126 -4.82 19.29 -9.17
CA THR A 126 -4.07 18.59 -10.20
C THR A 126 -4.12 19.42 -11.47
N LEU A 127 -2.97 19.67 -12.05
CA LEU A 127 -2.77 20.54 -13.21
C LEU A 127 -2.06 19.79 -14.32
N TYR A 128 -2.42 20.11 -15.55
CA TYR A 128 -1.87 19.53 -16.77
C TYR A 128 -1.36 20.66 -17.67
N PRO A 129 -0.09 21.10 -17.52
CA PRO A 129 0.48 22.12 -18.38
C PRO A 129 0.63 21.60 -19.82
N SER A 130 0.67 22.54 -20.81
CA SER A 130 0.98 22.16 -22.18
C SER A 130 2.43 21.72 -22.31
N LYS A 131 2.75 20.98 -23.36
CA LYS A 131 4.11 20.46 -23.61
C LYS A 131 5.17 21.55 -23.67
N GLU A 132 4.79 22.73 -24.15
CA GLU A 132 5.66 23.89 -24.36
C GLU A 132 5.82 24.75 -23.11
N GLN A 133 4.98 24.56 -22.09
CA GLN A 133 4.93 25.44 -20.93
C GLN A 133 6.12 25.22 -19.98
N PHE A 134 6.47 23.98 -19.71
CA PHE A 134 7.58 23.63 -18.82
C PHE A 134 8.45 22.53 -19.45
N PRO A 135 9.21 22.83 -20.52
CA PRO A 135 10.25 21.93 -21.00
C PRO A 135 11.36 21.86 -19.98
N VAL A 136 12.00 20.70 -19.83
CA VAL A 136 13.11 20.49 -18.89
C VAL A 136 14.25 19.74 -19.55
N ARG A 137 15.48 20.05 -19.12
CA ARG A 137 16.69 19.32 -19.52
C ARG A 137 17.15 18.39 -18.40
N GLN A 138 17.83 17.33 -18.78
CA GLN A 138 18.47 16.43 -17.80
C GLN A 138 19.39 17.21 -16.87
N GLY A 139 19.25 17.01 -15.54
CA GLY A 139 20.03 17.69 -14.52
C GLY A 139 19.55 19.11 -14.17
N GLU A 140 18.52 19.63 -14.82
CA GLU A 140 17.88 20.90 -14.49
C GLU A 140 17.10 20.77 -13.17
N VAL A 141 17.25 21.75 -12.27
CA VAL A 141 16.53 21.78 -10.99
C VAL A 141 15.05 22.08 -11.26
N ILE A 142 14.17 21.24 -10.78
CA ILE A 142 12.71 21.35 -10.97
C ILE A 142 11.94 21.62 -9.67
N ALA A 143 12.53 21.22 -8.53
CA ALA A 143 11.88 21.31 -7.23
C ALA A 143 12.92 21.15 -6.09
N TYR A 144 12.41 21.15 -4.86
CA TYR A 144 13.17 20.83 -3.65
C TYR A 144 12.51 19.71 -2.88
N SER A 145 13.32 18.78 -2.34
CA SER A 145 12.86 17.65 -1.56
C SER A 145 12.15 18.08 -0.27
N GLY A 146 11.15 17.33 0.14
CA GLY A 146 10.32 17.70 1.27
C GLY A 146 9.86 16.53 2.11
N ASN A 147 8.66 16.71 2.69
CA ASN A 147 7.95 15.74 3.53
C ASN A 147 6.44 15.94 3.39
N SER A 148 5.93 16.40 2.23
CA SER A 148 4.51 16.66 2.00
C SER A 148 3.72 15.37 1.77
N GLY A 149 2.40 15.43 1.99
CA GLY A 149 1.51 14.28 1.80
C GLY A 149 1.71 13.15 2.81
N GLY A 150 1.63 11.90 2.35
CA GLY A 150 1.66 10.69 3.19
C GLY A 150 3.04 10.25 3.67
N SER A 151 4.03 11.14 3.67
CA SER A 151 5.42 10.84 4.06
C SER A 151 5.61 10.86 5.58
N ALA A 152 6.35 9.90 6.13
CA ALA A 152 6.69 9.82 7.55
C ALA A 152 7.95 10.62 7.94
N GLY A 153 8.73 11.11 6.97
CA GLY A 153 9.96 11.87 7.20
C GLY A 153 10.58 12.36 5.90
N PRO A 154 11.55 13.32 5.94
CA PRO A 154 12.13 13.91 4.74
C PRO A 154 12.82 12.88 3.82
N HIS A 155 12.31 12.74 2.59
CA HIS A 155 12.90 11.93 1.52
C HIS A 155 12.35 12.40 0.16
N LEU A 156 12.92 11.90 -0.93
CA LEU A 156 12.35 12.02 -2.28
C LEU A 156 11.78 10.66 -2.68
N HIS A 157 10.48 10.60 -2.95
CA HIS A 157 9.88 9.48 -3.65
C HIS A 157 10.07 9.65 -5.16
N PHE A 158 10.67 8.66 -5.82
CA PHE A 158 10.99 8.70 -7.25
C PHE A 158 10.49 7.47 -7.97
N GLU A 159 9.75 7.66 -9.07
CA GLU A 159 9.28 6.56 -9.91
C GLU A 159 9.71 6.73 -11.36
N ILE A 160 9.82 5.59 -12.06
CA ILE A 160 9.85 5.48 -13.50
C ILE A 160 8.59 4.71 -13.92
N ARG A 161 7.87 5.25 -14.92
CA ARG A 161 6.67 4.63 -15.47
C ARG A 161 6.78 4.51 -16.98
N LYS A 162 6.13 3.53 -17.58
CA LYS A 162 5.86 3.57 -19.02
C LYS A 162 4.90 4.71 -19.32
N SER A 163 5.15 5.49 -20.37
CA SER A 163 4.34 6.69 -20.66
C SER A 163 2.97 6.39 -21.27
N ASP A 164 2.78 5.21 -21.86
CA ASP A 164 1.56 4.80 -22.55
C ASP A 164 0.47 4.29 -21.59
N ASP A 165 0.84 3.56 -20.56
CA ASP A 165 -0.10 2.91 -19.63
C ASP A 165 0.12 3.29 -18.15
N GLU A 166 1.05 4.21 -17.87
CA GLU A 166 1.44 4.65 -16.51
C GLU A 166 1.91 3.51 -15.60
N LYS A 167 2.28 2.36 -16.17
CA LYS A 167 2.79 1.21 -15.42
C LYS A 167 4.13 1.55 -14.77
N PRO A 168 4.23 1.54 -13.42
CA PRO A 168 5.51 1.69 -12.75
C PRO A 168 6.41 0.50 -13.06
N VAL A 169 7.68 0.80 -13.33
CA VAL A 169 8.74 -0.17 -13.57
C VAL A 169 9.83 0.03 -12.53
N ASN A 170 10.52 -1.04 -12.17
CA ASN A 170 11.54 -1.01 -11.13
C ASN A 170 12.70 -0.08 -11.54
N PRO A 171 12.89 1.07 -10.85
CA PRO A 171 13.95 1.99 -11.22
C PRO A 171 15.36 1.42 -11.03
N LEU A 172 15.55 0.41 -10.16
CA LEU A 172 16.85 -0.25 -9.97
C LEU A 172 17.32 -1.04 -11.21
N LEU A 173 16.46 -1.24 -12.21
CA LEU A 173 16.84 -1.81 -13.50
C LEU A 173 17.57 -0.81 -14.41
N PHE A 174 17.61 0.47 -14.05
CA PHE A 174 18.33 1.54 -14.74
C PHE A 174 19.63 1.88 -14.00
N GLU A 175 20.56 2.51 -14.70
CA GLU A 175 21.89 2.84 -14.16
C GLU A 175 21.90 4.21 -13.51
N PHE A 176 21.68 4.25 -12.19
CA PHE A 176 21.76 5.50 -11.39
C PHE A 176 23.11 5.67 -10.69
N GLY A 177 24.09 4.81 -10.95
CA GLY A 177 25.37 4.81 -10.24
C GLY A 177 25.29 4.22 -8.81
N MET A 178 24.19 3.60 -8.44
CA MET A 178 24.09 2.83 -7.20
C MET A 178 24.81 1.49 -7.36
N VAL A 179 25.81 1.27 -6.52
CA VAL A 179 26.55 0.01 -6.49
C VAL A 179 25.97 -0.84 -5.37
N ASP A 180 25.56 -2.06 -5.70
CA ASP A 180 25.15 -3.03 -4.72
C ASP A 180 25.77 -4.41 -5.02
N ASN A 181 26.40 -4.99 -3.99
CA ASN A 181 27.01 -6.32 -4.04
C ASN A 181 26.68 -7.12 -2.76
N ILE A 182 25.68 -6.70 -2.01
CA ILE A 182 25.17 -7.40 -0.85
C ILE A 182 24.13 -8.42 -1.33
N LYS A 183 24.35 -9.69 -1.00
CA LYS A 183 23.38 -10.74 -1.34
C LYS A 183 22.18 -10.67 -0.42
N PRO A 184 20.95 -10.92 -0.92
CA PRO A 184 19.75 -10.95 -0.10
C PRO A 184 19.86 -11.87 1.11
N PHE A 185 19.17 -11.53 2.18
CA PHE A 185 19.11 -12.29 3.42
C PHE A 185 17.86 -13.14 3.46
N ILE A 186 17.99 -14.38 3.97
CA ILE A 186 16.88 -15.30 4.18
C ILE A 186 16.78 -15.62 5.67
N GLU A 187 15.65 -15.29 6.32
CA GLU A 187 15.48 -15.44 7.76
C GLU A 187 14.61 -16.65 8.15
N LYS A 188 13.53 -16.92 7.38
CA LYS A 188 12.56 -17.97 7.69
C LYS A 188 12.06 -18.69 6.45
N LEU A 189 11.77 -19.96 6.60
CA LEU A 189 10.97 -20.78 5.68
C LEU A 189 9.60 -21.03 6.31
N ALA A 190 8.53 -20.84 5.54
CA ALA A 190 7.18 -21.23 5.89
C ALA A 190 6.72 -22.39 5.02
N ILE A 191 6.04 -23.37 5.60
CA ILE A 191 5.47 -24.52 4.89
C ILE A 191 3.97 -24.57 5.20
N TYR A 192 3.16 -24.68 4.16
CA TYR A 192 1.70 -24.57 4.21
C TYR A 192 1.04 -25.89 3.81
N PRO A 193 0.28 -26.56 4.72
CA PRO A 193 -0.64 -27.61 4.29
C PRO A 193 -1.84 -26.95 3.59
N ILE A 194 -2.05 -27.27 2.31
CA ILE A 194 -3.03 -26.54 1.48
C ILE A 194 -4.47 -27.05 1.68
N ASN A 195 -4.63 -28.28 2.09
CA ASN A 195 -5.94 -28.85 2.36
C ASN A 195 -5.95 -29.62 3.69
N LYS A 196 -7.14 -30.02 4.15
CA LYS A 196 -7.32 -30.71 5.44
C LYS A 196 -6.59 -32.06 5.55
N ASN A 197 -6.20 -32.67 4.44
CA ASN A 197 -5.49 -33.94 4.43
C ASN A 197 -3.96 -33.77 4.32
N SER A 198 -3.49 -32.54 4.06
CA SER A 198 -2.04 -32.27 4.01
C SER A 198 -1.48 -32.09 5.41
N LEU A 199 -0.34 -32.69 5.71
CA LEU A 199 0.29 -32.67 7.02
C LEU A 199 1.77 -32.28 6.90
N ILE A 200 2.24 -31.51 7.89
CA ILE A 200 3.64 -31.17 8.08
C ILE A 200 4.04 -31.66 9.46
N ASN A 201 4.97 -32.60 9.54
CA ASN A 201 5.33 -33.31 10.79
C ASN A 201 4.08 -33.79 11.56
N ASN A 202 3.14 -34.44 10.84
CA ASN A 202 1.86 -34.96 11.36
C ASN A 202 0.85 -33.90 11.85
N GLN A 203 1.02 -32.60 11.52
CA GLN A 203 0.10 -31.53 11.90
C GLN A 203 -0.45 -30.82 10.67
N ASN A 204 -1.75 -30.53 10.65
CA ASN A 204 -2.41 -29.70 9.62
C ASN A 204 -2.37 -28.22 10.03
N SER A 205 -1.16 -27.66 10.12
CA SER A 205 -0.93 -26.26 10.47
C SER A 205 0.32 -25.73 9.77
N VAL A 206 0.36 -24.43 9.52
CA VAL A 206 1.54 -23.76 8.95
C VAL A 206 2.74 -23.95 9.90
N ARG A 207 3.88 -24.34 9.34
CA ARG A 207 5.12 -24.47 10.08
C ARG A 207 6.12 -23.40 9.66
N MET A 208 6.59 -22.62 10.64
CA MET A 208 7.66 -21.65 10.46
C MET A 208 8.96 -22.24 10.96
N ILE A 209 10.01 -22.19 10.13
CA ILE A 209 11.34 -22.73 10.42
C ILE A 209 12.36 -21.61 10.29
N ASN A 210 13.23 -21.44 11.27
CA ASN A 210 14.34 -20.49 11.16
C ASN A 210 15.37 -21.01 10.16
N VAL A 211 15.98 -20.09 9.46
CA VAL A 211 17.04 -20.37 8.48
C VAL A 211 18.37 -19.91 9.05
N SER A 212 19.42 -20.68 8.80
CA SER A 212 20.80 -20.35 9.15
C SER A 212 21.68 -20.33 7.92
N GLY A 213 22.74 -19.53 7.96
CA GLY A 213 23.64 -19.36 6.84
C GLY A 213 24.09 -17.91 6.67
N GLY A 214 24.61 -17.60 5.51
CA GLY A 214 25.08 -16.27 5.13
C GLY A 214 25.84 -16.29 3.84
N HIS A 215 26.25 -15.10 3.35
CA HIS A 215 27.02 -14.98 2.10
C HIS A 215 26.35 -15.65 0.90
N GLY A 216 25.00 -15.70 0.89
CA GLY A 216 24.20 -16.27 -0.18
C GLY A 216 23.97 -17.78 -0.10
N VAL A 217 24.36 -18.48 0.96
CA VAL A 217 24.12 -19.90 1.14
C VAL A 217 23.40 -20.14 2.47
N TYR A 218 22.24 -20.76 2.40
CA TYR A 218 21.32 -20.93 3.54
C TYR A 218 20.79 -22.36 3.62
N SER A 219 20.50 -22.81 4.84
CA SER A 219 19.85 -24.08 5.18
C SER A 219 18.86 -23.90 6.32
N ILE A 220 17.96 -24.85 6.51
CA ILE A 220 17.04 -24.87 7.66
C ILE A 220 17.80 -25.15 8.96
N SER A 221 17.37 -24.50 10.05
CA SER A 221 18.00 -24.67 11.36
C SER A 221 17.35 -25.81 12.14
N GLY A 222 18.17 -26.65 12.79
CA GLY A 222 17.73 -27.64 13.79
C GLY A 222 17.10 -28.92 13.24
N GLU A 223 16.80 -28.99 11.95
CA GLU A 223 16.21 -30.17 11.30
C GLU A 223 17.00 -30.50 10.01
N HIS A 224 17.24 -31.80 9.77
CA HIS A 224 17.88 -32.23 8.53
C HIS A 224 16.86 -32.56 7.42
N GLU A 225 15.64 -32.98 7.79
CA GLU A 225 14.58 -33.39 6.89
C GLU A 225 13.21 -33.08 7.53
N ILE A 226 12.26 -32.62 6.72
CA ILE A 226 10.89 -32.30 7.16
C ILE A 226 9.94 -33.34 6.57
N SER A 227 9.13 -33.98 7.43
CA SER A 227 8.12 -34.93 6.98
C SER A 227 6.88 -34.17 6.47
N VAL A 228 6.49 -34.45 5.23
CA VAL A 228 5.34 -33.77 4.60
C VAL A 228 4.46 -34.80 3.87
N SER A 229 3.14 -34.68 3.99
CA SER A 229 2.18 -35.43 3.18
C SER A 229 1.16 -34.50 2.53
N GLY A 230 0.76 -34.84 1.30
CA GLY A 230 -0.28 -34.15 0.55
C GLY A 230 0.17 -32.83 -0.11
N LEU A 231 -0.80 -32.04 -0.52
CA LEU A 231 -0.59 -30.81 -1.28
C LEU A 231 -0.02 -29.70 -0.40
N THR A 232 1.13 -29.17 -0.76
CA THR A 232 1.95 -28.27 0.07
C THR A 232 2.40 -27.06 -0.72
N GLY A 233 2.41 -25.90 -0.07
CA GLY A 233 3.01 -24.65 -0.54
C GLY A 233 4.16 -24.20 0.35
N PHE A 234 5.00 -23.31 -0.17
CA PHE A 234 6.14 -22.74 0.56
C PHE A 234 6.04 -21.22 0.61
N GLY A 235 6.70 -20.62 1.58
CA GLY A 235 6.87 -19.17 1.69
C GLY A 235 8.20 -18.83 2.35
N ILE A 236 8.64 -17.61 2.20
CA ILE A 236 9.95 -17.18 2.65
C ILE A 236 9.88 -15.80 3.32
N LYS A 237 10.62 -15.61 4.40
CA LYS A 237 10.97 -14.29 4.89
C LYS A 237 12.36 -13.95 4.39
N ALA A 238 12.41 -13.06 3.41
CA ALA A 238 13.65 -12.57 2.84
C ALA A 238 13.63 -11.04 2.76
N TYR A 239 14.79 -10.43 2.69
CA TYR A 239 14.98 -9.01 2.43
C TYR A 239 16.34 -8.76 1.80
N ASP A 240 16.48 -7.64 1.18
CA ASP A 240 17.72 -7.15 0.64
C ASP A 240 18.25 -5.96 1.44
N MET A 241 19.52 -5.60 1.24
CA MET A 241 20.15 -4.40 1.78
C MET A 241 21.13 -3.83 0.74
N LEU A 242 21.05 -2.55 0.50
CA LEU A 242 22.01 -1.90 -0.40
C LEU A 242 23.27 -1.48 0.34
N ASN A 243 24.39 -1.39 -0.38
CA ASN A 243 25.66 -0.90 0.16
C ASN A 243 25.49 0.42 0.91
N ASN A 244 26.10 0.52 2.08
CA ASN A 244 26.08 1.71 2.95
C ASN A 244 24.68 2.12 3.46
N SER A 245 23.64 1.32 3.30
CA SER A 245 22.31 1.57 3.85
C SER A 245 21.92 0.46 4.86
N PRO A 246 21.49 0.81 6.08
CA PRO A 246 21.03 -0.17 7.07
C PRO A 246 19.57 -0.61 6.82
N ASN A 247 18.89 -0.06 5.83
CA ASN A 247 17.48 -0.32 5.58
C ASN A 247 17.28 -1.68 4.91
N LYS A 248 16.29 -2.42 5.40
CA LYS A 248 15.78 -3.63 4.72
C LYS A 248 14.93 -3.21 3.54
N CYS A 249 15.23 -3.76 2.38
CA CYS A 249 14.56 -3.54 1.11
C CYS A 249 13.87 -4.82 0.63
N ALA A 250 12.91 -4.70 -0.29
CA ALA A 250 12.29 -5.84 -0.93
C ALA A 250 13.29 -6.56 -1.85
N VAL A 251 13.12 -7.86 -2.00
CA VAL A 251 13.86 -8.67 -2.97
C VAL A 251 13.28 -8.48 -4.38
N TYR A 252 14.12 -8.67 -5.41
CA TYR A 252 13.70 -8.52 -6.81
C TYR A 252 12.99 -9.77 -7.33
N SER A 253 13.51 -10.96 -6.99
CA SER A 253 12.90 -12.21 -7.44
C SER A 253 12.97 -13.33 -6.42
N ILE A 254 11.99 -14.22 -6.47
CA ILE A 254 11.92 -15.48 -5.72
C ILE A 254 11.61 -16.61 -6.70
N GLU A 255 12.43 -17.67 -6.71
CA GLU A 255 12.20 -18.86 -7.50
C GLU A 255 12.20 -20.09 -6.60
N LEU A 256 11.20 -20.96 -6.77
CA LEU A 256 11.09 -22.25 -6.07
C LEU A 256 11.22 -23.40 -7.07
N SER A 257 12.07 -24.36 -6.74
CA SER A 257 12.18 -25.64 -7.44
C SER A 257 12.11 -26.82 -6.47
N VAL A 258 11.55 -27.93 -6.96
CA VAL A 258 11.55 -29.23 -6.28
C VAL A 258 12.17 -30.25 -7.25
N ASP A 259 13.17 -31.00 -6.78
CA ASP A 259 13.94 -31.96 -7.61
C ASP A 259 14.48 -31.33 -8.89
N SER A 260 14.99 -30.10 -8.81
CA SER A 260 15.49 -29.29 -9.92
C SER A 260 14.42 -28.85 -10.95
N ILE A 261 13.14 -29.09 -10.70
CA ILE A 261 12.03 -28.62 -11.55
C ILE A 261 11.55 -27.29 -10.99
N PRO A 262 11.70 -26.16 -11.72
CA PRO A 262 11.13 -24.88 -11.31
C PRO A 262 9.59 -24.96 -11.35
N ILE A 263 8.94 -24.61 -10.24
CA ILE A 263 7.48 -24.64 -10.10
C ILE A 263 6.85 -23.27 -9.84
N PHE A 264 7.67 -22.29 -9.45
CA PHE A 264 7.22 -20.93 -9.18
C PHE A 264 8.36 -19.95 -9.42
N LYS A 265 8.03 -18.80 -10.02
CA LYS A 265 8.91 -17.65 -10.12
C LYS A 265 8.10 -16.36 -9.97
N TYR A 266 8.57 -15.48 -9.11
CA TYR A 266 8.14 -14.11 -8.91
C TYR A 266 9.24 -13.16 -9.35
N VAL A 267 8.90 -12.07 -10.08
CA VAL A 267 9.87 -11.07 -10.54
C VAL A 267 9.22 -9.69 -10.44
N MET A 268 9.81 -8.83 -9.64
CA MET A 268 9.34 -7.46 -9.41
C MET A 268 10.00 -6.47 -10.40
N ASP A 269 9.72 -6.66 -11.69
CA ASP A 269 10.17 -5.78 -12.78
C ASP A 269 9.21 -4.59 -13.01
N GLY A 270 7.94 -4.72 -12.62
CA GLY A 270 6.89 -3.72 -12.73
C GLY A 270 5.51 -4.34 -12.51
N PHE A 271 4.55 -3.55 -12.07
CA PHE A 271 3.17 -3.99 -11.82
C PHE A 271 2.18 -2.89 -12.18
N PHE A 272 0.91 -3.19 -12.38
CA PHE A 272 -0.13 -2.18 -12.55
C PHE A 272 -0.70 -1.74 -11.19
N PHE A 273 -1.10 -0.48 -11.07
CA PHE A 273 -1.64 0.06 -9.81
C PHE A 273 -2.91 -0.66 -9.34
N ASP A 274 -3.76 -1.11 -10.25
CA ASP A 274 -4.97 -1.87 -9.95
C ASP A 274 -4.67 -3.32 -9.49
N GLU A 275 -3.46 -3.83 -9.78
CA GLU A 275 -2.97 -5.11 -9.26
C GLU A 275 -2.33 -4.98 -7.88
N SER A 276 -1.96 -3.79 -7.45
CA SER A 276 -1.11 -3.57 -6.27
C SER A 276 -1.69 -4.20 -5.00
N ARG A 277 -3.03 -4.23 -4.87
CA ARG A 277 -3.70 -4.83 -3.72
C ARG A 277 -3.55 -6.36 -3.66
N TYR A 278 -3.10 -7.03 -4.72
CA TYR A 278 -2.75 -8.45 -4.64
C TYR A 278 -1.54 -8.74 -3.74
N VAL A 279 -0.83 -7.72 -3.25
CA VAL A 279 0.16 -7.87 -2.17
C VAL A 279 -0.43 -8.66 -0.99
N ASN A 280 -1.72 -8.45 -0.67
CA ASN A 280 -2.41 -9.14 0.43
C ASN A 280 -2.59 -10.64 0.20
N SER A 281 -2.56 -11.12 -1.04
CA SER A 281 -2.54 -12.55 -1.39
C SER A 281 -1.13 -13.08 -1.61
N HIS A 282 -0.20 -12.22 -2.01
CA HIS A 282 1.21 -12.56 -2.15
C HIS A 282 1.87 -12.88 -0.80
N ILE A 283 1.55 -12.13 0.24
CA ILE A 283 2.04 -12.38 1.59
C ILE A 283 1.15 -13.36 2.38
N ASP A 284 1.69 -13.97 3.43
CA ASP A 284 0.88 -14.57 4.48
C ASP A 284 0.23 -13.48 5.33
N TYR A 285 -0.91 -12.99 4.86
CA TYR A 285 -1.63 -11.89 5.47
C TYR A 285 -2.01 -12.15 6.93
N ALA A 286 -2.37 -13.38 7.28
CA ALA A 286 -2.74 -13.74 8.65
C ALA A 286 -1.54 -13.62 9.60
N THR A 287 -0.37 -14.12 9.19
CA THR A 287 0.88 -13.99 9.95
C THR A 287 1.29 -12.51 10.07
N TYR A 288 1.15 -11.74 8.99
CA TYR A 288 1.42 -10.31 9.05
C TYR A 288 0.51 -9.58 10.05
N MET A 289 -0.80 -9.80 9.99
CA MET A 289 -1.77 -9.14 10.86
C MET A 289 -1.65 -9.54 12.34
N LYS A 290 -1.09 -10.72 12.61
CA LYS A 290 -0.92 -11.23 13.96
C LYS A 290 0.43 -10.84 14.57
N ASP A 291 1.50 -11.01 13.81
CA ASP A 291 2.87 -11.00 14.31
C ASP A 291 3.73 -9.88 13.70
N ASN A 292 3.18 -9.10 12.75
CA ASN A 292 3.89 -8.10 11.95
C ASN A 292 5.12 -8.68 11.20
N ILE A 293 4.96 -9.90 10.68
CA ILE A 293 5.99 -10.60 9.94
C ILE A 293 5.54 -10.79 8.50
N TYR A 294 6.29 -10.25 7.55
CA TYR A 294 6.08 -10.49 6.13
C TYR A 294 6.69 -11.84 5.73
N ILE A 295 5.85 -12.75 5.28
CA ILE A 295 6.24 -13.99 4.59
C ILE A 295 5.69 -13.91 3.19
N GLU A 296 6.54 -13.92 2.18
CA GLU A 296 6.16 -13.98 0.78
C GLU A 296 5.86 -15.42 0.40
N ARG A 297 4.67 -15.67 -0.15
CA ARG A 297 4.29 -17.00 -0.63
C ARG A 297 5.01 -17.32 -1.94
N ALA A 298 5.63 -18.47 -2.03
CA ALA A 298 6.12 -19.04 -3.28
C ALA A 298 5.05 -19.94 -3.94
N PHE A 299 3.79 -19.53 -3.84
CA PHE A 299 2.63 -20.10 -4.50
C PHE A 299 1.51 -19.08 -4.63
N VAL A 300 0.59 -19.30 -5.58
CA VAL A 300 -0.47 -18.35 -5.96
C VAL A 300 -1.82 -18.80 -5.41
N LEU A 301 -2.54 -17.92 -4.73
CA LEU A 301 -3.93 -18.18 -4.32
C LEU A 301 -4.86 -18.19 -5.53
N PRO A 302 -5.99 -18.94 -5.50
CA PRO A 302 -6.87 -19.10 -6.66
C PRO A 302 -7.43 -17.82 -7.27
N GLY A 303 -7.65 -16.80 -6.45
CA GLY A 303 -8.19 -15.49 -6.86
C GLY A 303 -7.12 -14.44 -7.14
N ASP A 304 -5.84 -14.76 -7.03
CA ASP A 304 -4.73 -13.85 -7.30
C ASP A 304 -4.44 -13.75 -8.80
N LYS A 305 -4.29 -12.51 -9.31
CA LYS A 305 -4.03 -12.23 -10.74
C LYS A 305 -2.84 -11.31 -10.94
N LEU A 306 -1.94 -11.23 -9.97
CA LEU A 306 -0.76 -10.38 -10.03
C LEU A 306 0.15 -10.79 -11.20
N SER A 307 0.51 -9.84 -12.06
CA SER A 307 1.25 -10.07 -13.30
C SER A 307 2.75 -10.35 -13.11
N VAL A 308 3.26 -10.17 -11.89
CA VAL A 308 4.68 -10.40 -11.56
C VAL A 308 5.06 -11.88 -11.45
N TYR A 309 4.08 -12.78 -11.41
CA TYR A 309 4.34 -14.21 -11.43
C TYR A 309 4.69 -14.66 -12.85
N LYS A 310 5.80 -15.36 -12.98
CA LYS A 310 6.29 -15.90 -14.26
C LYS A 310 6.03 -17.41 -14.27
N ASN A 311 6.91 -18.27 -14.51
CA ASN A 311 6.77 -19.72 -14.61
C ASN A 311 6.07 -20.37 -13.39
N VAL A 312 4.73 -20.46 -13.39
CA VAL A 312 3.94 -21.03 -12.30
C VAL A 312 3.31 -22.35 -12.74
N ILE A 313 3.78 -23.46 -12.17
CA ILE A 313 3.25 -24.80 -12.39
C ILE A 313 2.39 -25.18 -11.18
N ASN A 314 1.16 -25.65 -11.42
CA ASN A 314 0.22 -26.02 -10.35
C ASN A 314 0.13 -24.95 -9.23
N ARG A 315 0.11 -23.66 -9.61
CA ARG A 315 0.12 -22.51 -8.69
C ARG A 315 1.34 -22.46 -7.75
N GLY A 316 2.46 -23.12 -8.05
CA GLY A 316 3.62 -23.23 -7.15
C GLY A 316 3.44 -24.28 -6.04
N LEU A 317 2.45 -25.14 -6.16
CA LEU A 317 2.14 -26.18 -5.18
C LEU A 317 2.72 -27.53 -5.61
N PHE A 318 3.22 -28.32 -4.65
CA PHE A 318 3.73 -29.66 -4.87
C PHE A 318 2.98 -30.68 -4.00
N ASN A 319 2.73 -31.89 -4.55
CA ASN A 319 2.02 -32.95 -3.82
C ASN A 319 3.00 -34.04 -3.38
N PHE A 320 3.27 -34.12 -2.07
CA PHE A 320 4.20 -35.06 -1.46
C PHE A 320 3.44 -36.30 -1.01
N ASN A 321 3.47 -37.39 -1.82
CA ASN A 321 2.72 -38.64 -1.52
C ASN A 321 3.41 -39.92 -2.00
N ASP A 322 4.69 -39.86 -2.41
CA ASP A 322 5.40 -40.97 -3.06
C ASP A 322 6.39 -41.71 -2.15
N ASN A 323 6.46 -41.36 -0.86
CA ASN A 323 7.38 -41.90 0.15
C ASN A 323 8.88 -41.69 -0.16
N LYS A 324 9.22 -40.73 -1.02
CA LYS A 324 10.61 -40.40 -1.36
C LYS A 324 11.09 -39.16 -0.61
N SER A 325 12.39 -38.96 -0.60
CA SER A 325 12.99 -37.69 -0.22
C SER A 325 13.13 -36.80 -1.44
N HIS A 326 12.75 -35.53 -1.30
CA HIS A 326 12.80 -34.50 -2.33
C HIS A 326 13.73 -33.37 -1.92
N GLN A 327 14.48 -32.83 -2.88
CA GLN A 327 15.31 -31.64 -2.67
C GLN A 327 14.53 -30.40 -3.09
N ALA A 328 14.17 -29.54 -2.11
CA ALA A 328 13.60 -28.25 -2.41
C ALA A 328 14.68 -27.15 -2.37
N LYS A 329 14.55 -26.16 -3.27
CA LYS A 329 15.45 -25.02 -3.37
C LYS A 329 14.64 -23.74 -3.59
N ILE A 330 14.92 -22.70 -2.78
CA ILE A 330 14.43 -21.35 -3.01
C ILE A 330 15.62 -20.46 -3.34
N ILE A 331 15.53 -19.76 -4.46
CA ILE A 331 16.53 -18.79 -4.93
C ILE A 331 15.92 -17.40 -4.80
N VAL A 332 16.64 -16.51 -4.16
CA VAL A 332 16.25 -15.10 -3.98
C VAL A 332 17.31 -14.23 -4.62
N SER A 333 16.89 -13.26 -5.45
CA SER A 333 17.82 -12.28 -6.01
C SER A 333 17.36 -10.83 -5.80
N ASP A 334 18.33 -9.93 -5.81
CA ASP A 334 18.11 -8.49 -5.96
C ASP A 334 18.12 -8.04 -7.44
N ALA A 335 17.94 -6.74 -7.69
CA ALA A 335 17.96 -6.16 -9.03
C ALA A 335 19.38 -6.07 -9.65
N ASN A 336 20.44 -6.26 -8.85
CA ASN A 336 21.84 -6.24 -9.24
C ASN A 336 22.40 -7.64 -9.55
N ASN A 337 21.53 -8.69 -9.51
CA ASN A 337 21.85 -10.12 -9.68
C ASN A 337 22.73 -10.71 -8.56
N ASN A 338 22.73 -10.12 -7.36
CA ASN A 338 23.23 -10.83 -6.19
C ASN A 338 22.23 -11.91 -5.79
N VAL A 339 22.72 -13.11 -5.51
CA VAL A 339 21.88 -14.30 -5.34
C VAL A 339 22.10 -14.98 -4.00
N SER A 340 21.01 -15.37 -3.36
CA SER A 340 20.98 -16.21 -2.17
C SER A 340 20.14 -17.46 -2.41
N VAL A 341 20.61 -18.59 -1.89
CA VAL A 341 20.00 -19.91 -2.10
C VAL A 341 19.73 -20.57 -0.77
N LEU A 342 18.48 -20.93 -0.52
CA LEU A 342 18.06 -21.81 0.57
C LEU A 342 17.80 -23.21 0.00
N SER A 343 18.49 -24.23 0.53
CA SER A 343 18.29 -25.62 0.16
C SER A 343 17.87 -26.45 1.37
N PHE A 344 16.88 -27.34 1.19
CA PHE A 344 16.38 -28.20 2.27
C PHE A 344 15.78 -29.49 1.73
N GLN A 345 15.72 -30.52 2.60
CA GLN A 345 15.19 -31.84 2.29
C GLN A 345 13.77 -32.01 2.83
N ILE A 346 12.90 -32.64 2.04
CA ILE A 346 11.54 -33.01 2.41
C ILE A 346 11.38 -34.51 2.24
N LYS A 347 10.90 -35.16 3.29
CA LYS A 347 10.47 -36.55 3.26
C LYS A 347 8.98 -36.59 2.94
N ALA A 348 8.63 -36.99 1.73
CA ALA A 348 7.25 -37.30 1.40
C ALA A 348 6.80 -38.55 2.19
N VAL A 349 5.62 -38.48 2.77
CA VAL A 349 4.97 -39.60 3.47
C VAL A 349 3.62 -39.81 2.82
N SER A 350 3.36 -41.05 2.37
CA SER A 350 2.06 -41.34 1.78
C SER A 350 0.94 -41.20 2.82
N ASP A 351 -0.11 -40.55 2.44
CA ASP A 351 -1.30 -40.36 3.25
C ASP A 351 -1.85 -41.71 3.74
N LYS A 352 -1.75 -41.98 5.04
CA LYS A 352 -2.74 -42.86 5.64
C LYS A 352 -4.00 -42.02 5.82
N PRO A 353 -5.16 -42.47 5.34
CA PRO A 353 -6.40 -41.72 5.54
C PRO A 353 -6.61 -41.55 7.04
N HIS A 354 -6.27 -40.38 7.56
CA HIS A 354 -6.70 -39.97 8.88
C HIS A 354 -8.18 -39.67 8.74
N SER A 355 -9.01 -40.52 9.33
CA SER A 355 -10.42 -40.22 9.56
C SER A 355 -10.45 -39.04 10.55
N VAL A 356 -10.31 -37.83 10.01
CA VAL A 356 -10.67 -36.63 10.76
C VAL A 356 -12.19 -36.67 10.85
N SER A 357 -12.69 -37.26 11.94
CA SER A 357 -14.10 -37.15 12.34
C SER A 357 -14.36 -35.72 12.80
N GLY A 358 -14.18 -34.77 11.88
CA GLY A 358 -14.65 -33.41 12.07
C GLY A 358 -16.15 -33.42 11.88
N VAL A 359 -16.90 -33.17 12.95
CA VAL A 359 -18.29 -32.76 12.87
C VAL A 359 -18.34 -31.60 11.87
N ILE A 360 -18.95 -31.84 10.69
CA ILE A 360 -19.23 -30.76 9.74
C ILE A 360 -20.25 -29.89 10.47
N ASP A 361 -19.83 -28.77 10.99
CA ASP A 361 -20.74 -27.76 11.52
C ASP A 361 -21.64 -27.33 10.36
N LYS A 362 -22.91 -27.72 10.44
CA LYS A 362 -23.92 -27.47 9.40
C LYS A 362 -24.17 -25.97 9.16
N ASN A 363 -23.57 -25.10 9.97
CA ASN A 363 -23.73 -23.65 9.91
C ASN A 363 -22.55 -22.93 9.23
N ILE A 364 -21.62 -23.64 8.57
CA ILE A 364 -20.50 -23.00 7.86
C ILE A 364 -21.02 -22.38 6.56
N ASN A 365 -21.00 -21.05 6.48
CA ASN A 365 -21.26 -20.32 5.24
C ASN A 365 -20.02 -20.36 4.35
N ILE A 366 -20.02 -21.22 3.33
CA ILE A 366 -18.94 -21.27 2.35
C ILE A 366 -19.19 -20.20 1.29
N MET A 367 -18.23 -19.29 1.12
CA MET A 367 -18.26 -18.19 0.16
C MET A 367 -17.16 -18.36 -0.88
N PRO A 368 -17.45 -18.93 -2.06
CA PRO A 368 -16.47 -19.08 -3.14
C PRO A 368 -15.97 -17.75 -3.68
N TYR A 369 -14.66 -17.62 -3.91
CA TYR A 369 -14.01 -16.40 -4.41
C TYR A 369 -14.47 -16.00 -5.83
N GLY A 370 -14.81 -16.97 -6.67
CA GLY A 370 -15.11 -16.76 -8.10
C GLY A 370 -16.54 -16.29 -8.40
N ARG A 371 -17.40 -16.16 -7.40
CA ARG A 371 -18.79 -15.69 -7.55
C ARG A 371 -19.19 -14.71 -6.47
N SER A 372 -20.29 -13.98 -6.70
CA SER A 372 -20.88 -13.12 -5.68
C SER A 372 -21.48 -13.96 -4.54
N ASN A 373 -21.30 -13.48 -3.32
CA ASN A 373 -21.81 -14.12 -2.11
C ASN A 373 -22.68 -13.13 -1.32
N LYS A 374 -23.76 -13.62 -0.75
CA LYS A 374 -24.65 -12.83 0.09
C LYS A 374 -24.84 -13.51 1.44
N PHE A 375 -24.76 -12.73 2.50
CA PHE A 375 -25.13 -13.14 3.86
C PHE A 375 -26.12 -12.14 4.43
N THR A 376 -27.19 -12.63 5.09
CA THR A 376 -28.20 -11.78 5.72
C THR A 376 -28.57 -12.40 7.06
N ALA A 377 -28.59 -11.59 8.11
CA ALA A 377 -29.05 -11.99 9.43
C ALA A 377 -29.63 -10.75 10.14
N ASP A 378 -30.81 -10.90 10.75
CA ASP A 378 -31.49 -9.82 11.49
C ASP A 378 -31.42 -8.45 10.78
N ASN A 379 -30.62 -7.53 11.34
CA ASN A 379 -30.48 -6.15 10.87
C ASN A 379 -29.21 -5.90 10.04
N ILE A 380 -28.58 -6.95 9.52
CA ILE A 380 -27.34 -6.83 8.74
C ILE A 380 -27.43 -7.61 7.43
N SER A 381 -26.91 -7.03 6.36
CA SER A 381 -26.71 -7.66 5.06
C SER A 381 -25.32 -7.39 4.53
N ILE A 382 -24.70 -8.42 3.97
CA ILE A 382 -23.33 -8.39 3.46
C ILE A 382 -23.36 -8.94 2.04
N ASN A 383 -22.92 -8.14 1.06
CA ASN A 383 -22.84 -8.54 -0.33
C ASN A 383 -21.40 -8.47 -0.81
N ILE A 384 -20.76 -9.62 -0.98
CA ILE A 384 -19.37 -9.74 -1.41
C ILE A 384 -19.36 -10.02 -2.92
N PRO A 385 -18.87 -9.11 -3.77
CA PRO A 385 -18.86 -9.33 -5.22
C PRO A 385 -17.87 -10.42 -5.64
N ALA A 386 -18.05 -10.98 -6.82
CA ALA A 386 -17.11 -11.93 -7.42
C ALA A 386 -15.70 -11.33 -7.51
N GLY A 387 -14.69 -12.09 -7.12
CA GLY A 387 -13.29 -11.65 -7.10
C GLY A 387 -12.93 -10.68 -5.98
N ALA A 388 -13.79 -10.50 -4.97
CA ALA A 388 -13.45 -9.76 -3.76
C ALA A 388 -12.64 -10.59 -2.76
N LEU A 389 -12.65 -11.89 -2.89
CA LEU A 389 -11.89 -12.82 -2.07
C LEU A 389 -10.75 -13.44 -2.89
N TYR A 390 -9.62 -13.72 -2.25
CA TYR A 390 -8.48 -14.38 -2.89
C TYR A 390 -8.57 -15.90 -2.90
N ASP A 391 -9.40 -16.46 -2.01
CA ASP A 391 -9.71 -17.90 -1.94
C ASP A 391 -11.14 -18.10 -1.41
N THR A 392 -11.63 -19.34 -1.47
CA THR A 392 -12.91 -19.72 -0.90
C THR A 392 -12.90 -19.56 0.61
N LEU A 393 -13.85 -18.80 1.14
CA LEU A 393 -13.93 -18.40 2.53
C LEU A 393 -14.94 -19.28 3.30
N CYS A 394 -14.51 -19.83 4.44
CA CYS A 394 -15.41 -20.31 5.49
C CYS A 394 -15.82 -19.11 6.35
N PHE A 395 -16.90 -18.43 5.93
CA PHE A 395 -17.36 -17.20 6.55
C PHE A 395 -17.96 -17.45 7.93
N THR A 396 -17.58 -16.62 8.88
CA THR A 396 -18.11 -16.65 10.26
C THR A 396 -18.80 -15.33 10.59
N TYR A 397 -19.83 -15.40 11.41
CA TYR A 397 -20.59 -14.27 11.87
C TYR A 397 -20.95 -14.43 13.34
N LYS A 398 -20.87 -13.32 14.08
CA LYS A 398 -21.32 -13.23 15.48
C LYS A 398 -21.88 -11.83 15.69
N LYS A 399 -22.82 -11.67 16.62
CA LYS A 399 -23.24 -10.35 17.13
C LYS A 399 -23.24 -10.34 18.65
N GLU A 400 -23.09 -9.15 19.20
CA GLU A 400 -23.23 -8.85 20.63
C GLU A 400 -24.15 -7.63 20.78
N PRO A 401 -24.91 -7.53 21.88
CA PRO A 401 -25.71 -6.34 22.14
C PRO A 401 -24.87 -5.07 22.09
N GLY A 402 -25.36 -4.04 21.42
CA GLY A 402 -24.71 -2.73 21.38
C GLY A 402 -24.71 -2.06 22.75
N THR A 403 -23.73 -1.18 22.99
CA THR A 403 -23.71 -0.29 24.15
C THR A 403 -24.63 0.91 23.95
N ASN A 404 -24.85 1.72 25.00
CA ASN A 404 -25.68 2.93 24.93
C ASN A 404 -25.20 3.99 23.89
N GLN A 405 -23.97 3.86 23.38
CA GLN A 405 -23.40 4.76 22.35
C GLN A 405 -23.53 4.17 20.94
N MET A 406 -24.09 2.96 20.79
CA MET A 406 -24.28 2.27 19.54
C MET A 406 -25.75 2.26 19.16
N PHE A 407 -26.04 2.50 17.90
CA PHE A 407 -27.38 2.49 17.31
C PHE A 407 -27.64 1.21 16.51
N SER A 408 -26.94 0.15 16.86
CA SER A 408 -27.11 -1.21 16.41
C SER A 408 -26.42 -2.16 17.38
N ASP A 409 -26.62 -3.47 17.22
CA ASP A 409 -25.73 -4.47 17.79
C ASP A 409 -24.29 -4.26 17.28
N LEU A 410 -23.30 -4.82 17.99
CA LEU A 410 -21.92 -4.94 17.52
C LEU A 410 -21.80 -6.24 16.71
N TYR A 411 -21.52 -6.09 15.43
CA TYR A 411 -21.44 -7.19 14.48
C TYR A 411 -20.00 -7.60 14.22
N TYR A 412 -19.69 -8.87 14.40
CA TYR A 412 -18.41 -9.48 14.02
C TYR A 412 -18.58 -10.10 12.63
N VAL A 413 -18.13 -9.39 11.61
CA VAL A 413 -18.17 -9.81 10.22
C VAL A 413 -16.86 -10.52 9.91
N HIS A 414 -16.89 -11.86 9.98
CA HIS A 414 -15.71 -12.71 9.87
C HIS A 414 -14.58 -12.28 10.82
N ASN A 415 -13.32 -12.27 10.37
CA ASN A 415 -12.16 -11.85 11.16
C ASN A 415 -11.16 -11.05 10.33
N LYS A 416 -10.38 -10.19 10.98
CA LYS A 416 -9.42 -9.28 10.37
C LYS A 416 -8.21 -9.94 9.69
N PHE A 417 -8.00 -11.26 9.91
CA PHE A 417 -6.87 -12.01 9.37
C PHE A 417 -7.10 -12.52 7.94
N THR A 418 -8.28 -12.30 7.38
CA THR A 418 -8.64 -12.63 6.01
C THR A 418 -8.65 -11.36 5.17
N PRO A 419 -7.80 -11.25 4.14
CA PRO A 419 -7.75 -10.06 3.30
C PRO A 419 -8.93 -10.01 2.33
N VAL A 420 -9.30 -8.78 1.94
CA VAL A 420 -10.33 -8.48 0.95
C VAL A 420 -9.70 -7.73 -0.21
N HIS A 421 -9.94 -8.19 -1.45
CA HIS A 421 -9.39 -7.56 -2.66
C HIS A 421 -10.23 -6.38 -3.16
N LYS A 422 -11.55 -6.58 -3.23
CA LYS A 422 -12.52 -5.54 -3.65
C LYS A 422 -13.47 -5.24 -2.52
N ALA A 423 -13.92 -4.00 -2.43
CA ALA A 423 -14.92 -3.63 -1.44
C ALA A 423 -16.18 -4.50 -1.56
N TYR A 424 -16.74 -4.82 -0.43
CA TYR A 424 -18.04 -5.44 -0.31
C TYR A 424 -19.03 -4.48 0.35
N ALA A 425 -20.30 -4.58 -0.02
CA ALA A 425 -21.36 -3.77 0.58
C ALA A 425 -21.78 -4.35 1.93
N LEU A 426 -21.62 -3.56 2.98
CA LEU A 426 -22.10 -3.83 4.33
C LEU A 426 -23.28 -2.91 4.62
N SER A 427 -24.47 -3.49 4.85
CA SER A 427 -25.68 -2.76 5.18
C SER A 427 -26.12 -3.11 6.60
N ILE A 428 -26.33 -2.11 7.45
CA ILE A 428 -26.80 -2.29 8.82
C ILE A 428 -28.05 -1.43 9.03
N LYS A 429 -29.11 -2.04 9.56
CA LYS A 429 -30.34 -1.34 9.96
C LYS A 429 -30.14 -0.78 11.37
N PRO A 430 -30.15 0.55 11.55
CA PRO A 430 -30.05 1.14 12.87
C PRO A 430 -31.30 0.87 13.74
N THR A 431 -31.09 0.93 15.03
CA THR A 431 -32.14 0.89 16.06
C THR A 431 -32.11 2.17 16.90
N ASN A 432 -33.23 2.57 17.45
CA ASN A 432 -33.34 3.72 18.37
C ASN A 432 -32.79 5.04 17.79
N ILE A 433 -33.09 5.32 16.53
CA ILE A 433 -32.63 6.51 15.83
C ILE A 433 -33.20 7.76 16.51
N PRO A 434 -32.38 8.73 16.97
CA PRO A 434 -32.86 10.01 17.47
C PRO A 434 -33.55 10.80 16.33
N ALA A 435 -34.74 11.32 16.59
CA ALA A 435 -35.54 12.04 15.59
C ALA A 435 -34.75 13.20 14.94
N GLY A 436 -34.72 13.24 13.61
CA GLY A 436 -34.01 14.24 12.82
C GLY A 436 -32.50 14.12 12.83
N LYS A 437 -31.92 12.99 13.27
CA LYS A 437 -30.47 12.74 13.29
C LYS A 437 -30.03 11.65 12.30
N GLU A 438 -30.88 11.22 11.42
CA GLU A 438 -30.61 10.16 10.45
C GLU A 438 -29.37 10.48 9.58
N SER A 439 -29.24 11.73 9.13
CA SER A 439 -28.09 12.17 8.31
C SER A 439 -26.75 12.19 9.06
N LYS A 440 -26.78 12.16 10.40
CA LYS A 440 -25.60 12.16 11.27
C LYS A 440 -25.07 10.76 11.56
N MET A 441 -25.80 9.72 11.18
CA MET A 441 -25.42 8.33 11.45
C MET A 441 -24.41 7.83 10.43
N LEU A 442 -23.55 6.88 10.87
CA LEU A 442 -22.55 6.23 10.02
C LEU A 442 -22.21 4.84 10.56
N ILE A 443 -21.74 3.98 9.67
CA ILE A 443 -21.13 2.71 10.07
C ILE A 443 -19.72 3.01 10.60
N VAL A 444 -19.39 2.40 11.73
CA VAL A 444 -18.09 2.50 12.38
C VAL A 444 -17.47 1.13 12.47
N GLN A 445 -16.24 0.98 12.00
CA GLN A 445 -15.41 -0.19 12.28
C GLN A 445 -14.65 0.03 13.58
N LEU A 446 -14.62 -0.98 14.46
CA LEU A 446 -13.93 -0.95 15.73
C LEU A 446 -12.73 -1.90 15.67
N ASP A 447 -11.51 -1.39 15.87
CA ASP A 447 -10.33 -2.25 15.94
C ASP A 447 -10.14 -2.84 17.36
N ASP A 448 -9.09 -3.66 17.55
CA ASP A 448 -8.89 -4.36 18.83
C ASP A 448 -8.54 -3.40 19.97
N ASP A 449 -7.94 -2.26 19.67
CA ASP A 449 -7.61 -1.19 20.63
C ASP A 449 -8.81 -0.25 20.86
N LEU A 450 -10.00 -0.63 20.39
CA LEU A 450 -11.23 0.15 20.47
C LEU A 450 -11.17 1.47 19.69
N LYS A 451 -10.22 1.64 18.79
CA LYS A 451 -10.15 2.80 17.91
C LYS A 451 -11.28 2.73 16.88
N LYS A 452 -11.99 3.82 16.76
CA LYS A 452 -13.10 3.99 15.83
C LYS A 452 -12.60 4.40 14.45
N ARG A 453 -13.06 3.70 13.41
CA ARG A 453 -12.80 4.04 12.01
C ARG A 453 -14.14 4.28 11.32
N PRO A 454 -14.46 5.52 10.94
CA PRO A 454 -15.71 5.84 10.25
C PRO A 454 -15.70 5.26 8.83
N MET A 455 -16.83 4.69 8.43
CA MET A 455 -17.08 4.26 7.06
C MET A 455 -17.98 5.30 6.37
N ASN A 456 -17.62 5.69 5.15
CA ASN A 456 -18.49 6.53 4.34
C ASN A 456 -19.78 5.75 4.06
N SER A 457 -20.88 6.16 4.71
CA SER A 457 -22.14 5.41 4.71
C SER A 457 -23.26 6.24 4.10
N VAL A 458 -24.07 5.59 3.29
CA VAL A 458 -25.26 6.19 2.68
C VAL A 458 -26.53 5.46 3.14
N TRP A 459 -27.63 6.21 3.25
CA TRP A 459 -28.94 5.65 3.54
C TRP A 459 -29.57 5.04 2.30
N SER A 460 -30.10 3.83 2.42
CA SER A 460 -30.89 3.15 1.42
C SER A 460 -31.92 2.23 2.08
N GLU A 461 -33.19 2.43 1.82
CA GLU A 461 -34.29 1.55 2.26
C GLU A 461 -34.30 1.24 3.78
N GLY A 462 -33.95 2.21 4.61
CA GLY A 462 -33.90 2.06 6.07
C GLY A 462 -32.62 1.39 6.60
N TYR A 463 -31.63 1.17 5.75
CA TYR A 463 -30.29 0.70 6.10
C TYR A 463 -29.24 1.79 5.86
N LEU A 464 -28.21 1.78 6.66
CA LEU A 464 -26.93 2.42 6.33
C LEU A 464 -26.08 1.42 5.58
N THR A 465 -25.56 1.80 4.41
CA THR A 465 -24.71 0.95 3.58
C THR A 465 -23.36 1.61 3.38
N ALA A 466 -22.29 0.85 3.53
CA ALA A 466 -20.90 1.27 3.26
C ALA A 466 -20.17 0.23 2.44
N ASP A 467 -19.25 0.70 1.59
CA ASP A 467 -18.28 -0.14 0.90
C ASP A 467 -17.07 -0.38 1.81
N VAL A 468 -16.80 -1.64 2.15
CA VAL A 468 -15.81 -2.04 3.14
C VAL A 468 -14.74 -2.93 2.52
N LEU A 469 -13.47 -2.64 2.83
CA LEU A 469 -12.27 -3.35 2.31
C LEU A 469 -11.59 -4.25 3.34
N SER A 470 -12.22 -4.49 4.48
CA SER A 470 -11.69 -5.36 5.55
C SER A 470 -12.82 -6.03 6.29
N PHE A 471 -12.58 -7.23 6.82
CA PHE A 471 -13.45 -7.84 7.81
C PHE A 471 -13.14 -7.31 9.21
N GLY A 472 -14.07 -7.52 10.17
CA GLY A 472 -13.87 -7.06 11.55
C GLY A 472 -15.17 -6.78 12.28
N ARG A 473 -15.11 -5.83 13.23
CA ARG A 473 -16.24 -5.47 14.09
C ARG A 473 -16.87 -4.16 13.62
N PHE A 474 -18.19 -4.15 13.46
CA PHE A 474 -18.94 -3.00 12.94
C PHE A 474 -20.17 -2.70 13.77
N TYR A 475 -20.50 -1.43 13.87
CA TYR A 475 -21.75 -0.95 14.49
C TYR A 475 -22.19 0.35 13.83
N VAL A 476 -23.42 0.81 14.13
CA VAL A 476 -23.87 2.14 13.73
C VAL A 476 -23.59 3.13 14.85
N GLY A 477 -22.83 4.16 14.56
CA GLY A 477 -22.58 5.31 15.40
C GLY A 477 -23.32 6.56 14.92
N ILE A 478 -23.17 7.65 15.67
CA ILE A 478 -23.68 8.98 15.31
C ILE A 478 -22.57 10.02 15.52
N ASP A 479 -22.48 10.97 14.60
CA ASP A 479 -21.60 12.13 14.73
C ASP A 479 -22.42 13.42 14.68
N THR A 480 -22.52 14.07 15.83
CA THR A 480 -23.22 15.35 16.01
C THR A 480 -22.29 16.44 16.56
N VAL A 481 -21.01 16.11 16.70
CA VAL A 481 -19.99 17.02 17.25
C VAL A 481 -19.34 17.74 16.07
N ALA A 482 -19.28 19.07 16.17
CA ALA A 482 -18.61 19.86 15.14
C ALA A 482 -17.08 19.78 15.29
N PRO A 483 -16.31 19.94 14.19
CA PRO A 483 -14.85 19.93 14.24
C PRO A 483 -14.29 20.89 15.30
N TYR A 484 -13.22 20.48 15.96
CA TYR A 484 -12.49 21.34 16.88
C TYR A 484 -11.43 22.15 16.13
N ILE A 485 -11.40 23.47 16.38
CA ILE A 485 -10.45 24.41 15.80
C ILE A 485 -9.65 25.08 16.92
N SER A 486 -8.33 24.99 16.86
CA SER A 486 -7.43 25.68 17.78
C SER A 486 -6.44 26.57 17.02
N GLY A 487 -6.36 27.83 17.42
CA GLY A 487 -5.45 28.81 16.81
C GLY A 487 -3.96 28.53 17.01
N ASN A 488 -3.57 27.47 17.72
CA ASN A 488 -2.18 27.08 17.97
C ASN A 488 -1.29 28.27 18.40
N GLY A 489 -1.80 29.06 19.37
CA GLY A 489 -1.15 30.31 19.83
C GLY A 489 -1.63 31.59 19.13
N LEU A 490 -2.33 31.50 18.02
CA LEU A 490 -2.99 32.64 17.39
C LEU A 490 -4.23 33.02 18.21
N VAL A 491 -4.18 34.18 18.85
CA VAL A 491 -5.29 34.75 19.60
C VAL A 491 -5.69 36.10 19.03
N THR A 492 -6.92 36.52 19.30
CA THR A 492 -7.43 37.83 18.85
C THR A 492 -6.53 38.97 19.35
N GLY A 493 -6.07 39.81 18.43
CA GLY A 493 -5.14 40.92 18.70
C GLY A 493 -3.66 40.52 18.64
N ALA A 494 -3.33 39.27 18.22
CA ALA A 494 -1.95 38.83 18.12
C ALA A 494 -1.12 39.74 17.20
N ILE A 495 0.13 40.00 17.57
CA ILE A 495 1.12 40.71 16.76
C ILE A 495 2.10 39.66 16.21
N LEU A 496 2.10 39.46 14.90
CA LEU A 496 2.84 38.40 14.21
C LEU A 496 4.07 38.94 13.45
N ASN A 497 4.57 40.09 13.86
CA ASN A 497 5.74 40.72 13.23
C ASN A 497 6.95 39.74 13.23
N GLY A 498 7.49 39.49 12.03
CA GLY A 498 8.63 38.59 11.86
C GLY A 498 8.27 37.09 11.75
N GLN A 499 7.01 36.72 11.98
CA GLN A 499 6.56 35.37 11.68
C GLN A 499 6.38 35.19 10.16
N LYS A 500 6.63 33.96 9.69
CA LYS A 500 6.51 33.60 8.27
C LYS A 500 5.17 32.96 7.93
N GLU A 501 4.46 32.43 8.93
CA GLU A 501 3.23 31.67 8.74
C GLU A 501 2.30 31.72 9.97
N ILE A 502 1.05 31.37 9.73
CA ILE A 502 0.06 31.04 10.75
C ILE A 502 -0.22 29.54 10.66
N SER A 503 -0.30 28.85 11.79
CA SER A 503 -0.73 27.47 11.87
C SER A 503 -1.97 27.32 12.75
N ILE A 504 -2.97 26.57 12.27
CA ILE A 504 -4.23 26.32 12.98
C ILE A 504 -4.46 24.82 13.03
N LYS A 505 -4.67 24.29 14.24
CA LYS A 505 -5.00 22.88 14.40
C LYS A 505 -6.48 22.64 14.16
N VAL A 506 -6.82 21.62 13.36
CA VAL A 506 -8.21 21.21 13.08
C VAL A 506 -8.33 19.70 13.26
N THR A 507 -9.25 19.26 14.12
CA THR A 507 -9.50 17.84 14.39
C THR A 507 -11.00 17.57 14.39
N ASP A 508 -11.35 16.31 14.18
CA ASP A 508 -12.70 15.80 14.32
C ASP A 508 -12.67 14.49 15.12
N ASP A 509 -13.68 14.23 15.91
CA ASP A 509 -13.68 13.11 16.84
C ASP A 509 -14.17 11.79 16.23
N LEU A 510 -14.89 11.86 15.09
CA LEU A 510 -15.45 10.66 14.49
C LEU A 510 -15.46 10.67 12.95
N SER A 511 -16.25 11.53 12.30
CA SER A 511 -16.47 11.42 10.86
C SER A 511 -15.32 11.96 10.00
N GLY A 512 -14.45 12.76 10.57
CA GLY A 512 -13.31 13.39 9.92
C GLY A 512 -13.67 14.68 9.15
N ILE A 513 -12.64 15.46 8.80
CA ILE A 513 -12.80 16.74 8.11
C ILE A 513 -13.19 16.52 6.65
N LYS A 514 -14.33 17.12 6.24
CA LYS A 514 -14.84 17.14 4.87
C LYS A 514 -14.27 18.30 4.06
N SER A 515 -14.28 19.50 4.66
CA SER A 515 -13.83 20.71 3.98
C SER A 515 -13.50 21.83 4.95
N TYR A 516 -12.70 22.77 4.48
CA TYR A 516 -12.43 24.02 5.18
C TYR A 516 -12.45 25.19 4.19
N VAL A 517 -12.90 26.35 4.66
CA VAL A 517 -12.98 27.58 3.88
C VAL A 517 -12.35 28.71 4.69
N PRO A 518 -11.08 29.04 4.40
CA PRO A 518 -10.37 30.13 5.07
C PRO A 518 -10.53 31.44 4.28
N SER A 519 -10.60 32.55 5.01
CA SER A 519 -10.53 33.89 4.40
C SER A 519 -9.75 34.85 5.30
N ILE A 520 -9.03 35.78 4.65
CA ILE A 520 -8.40 36.91 5.33
C ILE A 520 -8.97 38.18 4.69
N ASP A 521 -9.49 39.10 5.50
CA ASP A 521 -10.15 40.35 5.09
C ASP A 521 -11.28 40.13 4.05
N GLY A 522 -12.01 39.02 4.22
CA GLY A 522 -13.11 38.62 3.33
C GLY A 522 -12.68 37.95 2.02
N ASN A 523 -11.38 37.91 1.72
CA ASN A 523 -10.84 37.24 0.54
C ASN A 523 -10.40 35.82 0.89
N TRP A 524 -10.63 34.86 -0.01
CA TRP A 524 -10.13 33.49 0.16
C TRP A 524 -8.61 33.50 0.32
N ALA A 525 -8.08 32.74 1.29
CA ALA A 525 -6.67 32.65 1.58
C ALA A 525 -6.19 31.21 1.44
N LEU A 526 -5.01 30.99 0.85
CA LEU A 526 -4.46 29.65 0.62
C LEU A 526 -3.89 29.11 1.92
N PHE A 527 -4.64 28.25 2.60
CA PHE A 527 -4.15 27.43 3.70
C PHE A 527 -3.77 26.04 3.19
N GLU A 528 -2.53 25.65 3.38
CA GLU A 528 -2.02 24.30 3.09
C GLU A 528 -2.52 23.35 4.20
N TYR A 529 -3.06 22.18 3.82
CA TYR A 529 -3.52 21.19 4.80
C TYR A 529 -2.48 20.09 4.99
N ASP A 530 -1.81 20.09 6.14
CA ASP A 530 -0.99 18.99 6.61
C ASP A 530 -1.87 18.01 7.43
N GLN A 531 -2.48 17.06 6.73
CA GLN A 531 -3.44 16.13 7.33
C GLN A 531 -2.79 15.21 8.37
N LYS A 532 -1.52 14.84 8.22
CA LYS A 532 -0.82 13.96 9.18
C LYS A 532 -0.58 14.59 10.54
N ASN A 533 -0.53 15.93 10.60
CA ASN A 533 -0.36 16.71 11.81
C ASN A 533 -1.64 17.48 12.23
N ASP A 534 -2.74 17.31 11.49
CA ASP A 534 -4.01 18.01 11.66
C ASP A 534 -3.88 19.54 11.60
N MET A 535 -3.00 20.05 10.73
CA MET A 535 -2.66 21.48 10.68
C MET A 535 -3.07 22.13 9.36
N LEU A 536 -3.66 23.32 9.45
CA LEU A 536 -3.85 24.26 8.37
C LEU A 536 -2.80 25.36 8.49
N ILE A 537 -1.98 25.56 7.44
CA ILE A 537 -0.83 26.46 7.45
C ILE A 537 -1.01 27.53 6.39
N TYR A 538 -1.00 28.81 6.79
CA TYR A 538 -0.99 29.96 5.88
C TYR A 538 0.39 30.61 5.89
N LYS A 539 1.10 30.55 4.78
CA LYS A 539 2.35 31.26 4.58
C LYS A 539 2.08 32.70 4.16
N PHE A 540 2.62 33.65 4.91
CA PHE A 540 2.41 35.07 4.62
C PHE A 540 2.91 35.47 3.23
N ASP A 541 2.11 36.29 2.53
CA ASP A 541 2.34 36.72 1.18
C ASP A 541 1.99 38.22 1.03
N GLU A 542 3.02 39.05 0.87
CA GLU A 542 2.88 40.52 0.75
C GLU A 542 2.08 40.93 -0.50
N THR A 543 1.92 40.05 -1.48
CA THR A 543 1.07 40.30 -2.66
C THR A 543 -0.42 40.12 -2.35
N ARG A 544 -0.77 39.52 -1.20
CA ARG A 544 -2.14 39.18 -0.81
C ARG A 544 -2.62 39.93 0.41
N ILE A 545 -1.78 40.17 1.39
CA ILE A 545 -2.10 40.95 2.59
C ILE A 545 -0.99 41.96 2.89
N LYS A 546 -1.35 43.11 3.43
CA LYS A 546 -0.42 44.21 3.66
C LYS A 546 0.28 44.10 5.00
N LYS A 547 1.60 44.05 4.99
CA LYS A 547 2.42 44.05 6.20
C LYS A 547 2.24 45.31 7.04
N GLY A 548 2.35 45.19 8.37
CA GLY A 548 2.19 46.31 9.31
C GLY A 548 0.74 46.73 9.55
N THR A 549 -0.24 45.98 9.07
CA THR A 549 -1.67 46.30 9.22
C THR A 549 -2.43 45.22 9.96
N LYS A 550 -3.62 45.56 10.47
CA LYS A 550 -4.54 44.62 11.12
C LYS A 550 -5.34 43.87 10.08
N HIS A 551 -5.47 42.57 10.25
CA HIS A 551 -6.21 41.66 9.39
C HIS A 551 -7.26 40.87 10.16
N ASN A 552 -8.31 40.43 9.47
CA ASN A 552 -9.38 39.59 10.03
C ASN A 552 -9.36 38.24 9.35
N LEU A 553 -9.06 37.19 10.13
CA LEU A 553 -9.12 35.80 9.69
C LEU A 553 -10.50 35.22 10.04
N SER A 554 -11.11 34.53 9.09
CA SER A 554 -12.27 33.67 9.31
C SER A 554 -12.01 32.30 8.69
N LEU A 555 -12.18 31.24 9.48
CA LEU A 555 -12.00 29.85 9.07
C LEU A 555 -13.27 29.05 9.41
N LYS A 556 -13.97 28.56 8.39
CA LYS A 556 -15.09 27.64 8.53
C LYS A 556 -14.63 26.23 8.22
N VAL A 557 -14.86 25.27 9.13
CA VAL A 557 -14.53 23.86 8.97
C VAL A 557 -15.80 23.02 9.07
N THR A 558 -15.94 22.06 8.17
CA THR A 558 -17.11 21.16 8.08
C THR A 558 -16.63 19.72 8.08
N ASP A 559 -17.24 18.85 8.89
CA ASP A 559 -16.98 17.40 8.90
C ASP A 559 -17.79 16.63 7.85
N ASN A 560 -17.59 15.31 7.77
CA ASN A 560 -18.30 14.46 6.81
C ASN A 560 -19.79 14.20 7.17
N LYS A 561 -20.25 14.72 8.30
CA LYS A 561 -21.67 14.69 8.73
C LYS A 561 -22.30 16.08 8.76
N ASP A 562 -21.64 17.05 8.09
CA ASP A 562 -22.11 18.43 7.95
C ASP A 562 -22.31 19.17 9.30
N ASN A 563 -21.52 18.80 10.33
CA ASN A 563 -21.38 19.64 11.50
C ASN A 563 -20.33 20.72 11.21
N VAL A 564 -20.54 21.94 11.70
CA VAL A 564 -19.76 23.11 11.30
C VAL A 564 -19.20 23.83 12.50
N SER A 565 -17.91 24.15 12.46
CA SER A 565 -17.25 25.09 13.36
C SER A 565 -16.73 26.29 12.59
N THR A 566 -16.70 27.45 13.26
CA THR A 566 -16.12 28.69 12.73
C THR A 566 -15.15 29.28 13.74
N TYR A 567 -13.95 29.63 13.28
CA TYR A 567 -12.93 30.31 14.05
C TYR A 567 -12.70 31.71 13.45
N ASN A 568 -12.85 32.75 14.25
CA ASN A 568 -12.60 34.14 13.85
C ASN A 568 -11.54 34.75 14.75
N CYS A 569 -10.57 35.42 14.14
CA CYS A 569 -9.46 36.03 14.85
C CYS A 569 -8.96 37.26 14.09
N ASN A 570 -8.61 38.32 14.80
CA ASN A 570 -7.88 39.43 14.20
C ASN A 570 -6.42 39.39 14.65
N PHE A 571 -5.51 39.77 13.76
CA PHE A 571 -4.07 39.82 14.02
C PHE A 571 -3.42 40.99 13.26
N THR A 572 -2.24 41.40 13.68
CA THR A 572 -1.40 42.36 12.96
C THR A 572 -0.17 41.66 12.44
N TRP A 573 0.13 41.79 11.14
CA TRP A 573 1.33 41.20 10.52
C TRP A 573 2.18 42.24 9.83
#